data_829290b71dad60c068556dbe52b74a24
#
_entry.id   829290b71dad60c068556dbe52b74a24
#
_cell.length_a   1.000
_cell.length_b   1.000
_cell.length_c   1.000
_cell.angle_alpha   90.00
_cell.angle_beta   90.00
_cell.angle_gamma   90.00
#
_symmetry.space_group_name_H-M   'P 1'
#
loop_
_entity.id
_entity.type
_entity.pdbx_description
1 polymer ?
#
loop_
_entity_poly.entity_id
_entity_poly.type
_entity_poly.pdbx_seq_one_letter_code
_entity_poly.pdbx_strand_id
1 'polypeptide(L)'
;VKLTRRDRTILFAPLVVLLGGWLVLPAVLGLFATFTTYSPFTTTVRPSGFANYAAVAGDPQFGAAIRNIIIFTVIAVPLELAIGFGIAYLLRRPMKGRALWRVLLLAPWLVSPIAAGVMWHFLFSGTTGILDFGLGWIGLPEVASPVGDLRLALPAAVAVEVWRVAPFVTFLLLPGLVSIPNERWEEATLAGASPLQQIRHVAIPELRTLLLTVGMLLIGLAFGTFDTILI
;
A
#
# COMPACT_ATOMS: atom_id res chain seq x y z
N VAL A 1 27.27 -25.42 -16.04
CA VAL A 1 27.69 -26.16 -14.82
C VAL A 1 26.44 -26.80 -14.23
N LYS A 2 26.35 -28.15 -14.27
CA LYS A 2 25.24 -28.89 -13.64
C LYS A 2 25.55 -29.01 -12.15
N LEU A 3 24.88 -28.27 -11.32
CA LEU A 3 24.96 -28.38 -9.86
C LEU A 3 24.56 -29.80 -9.41
N THR A 4 25.40 -30.45 -8.59
CA THR A 4 25.08 -31.72 -7.96
C THR A 4 23.95 -31.56 -6.92
N ARG A 5 23.35 -32.67 -6.48
CA ARG A 5 22.34 -32.60 -5.39
C ARG A 5 22.95 -32.00 -4.11
N ARG A 6 24.19 -32.34 -3.81
CA ARG A 6 24.94 -31.83 -2.64
C ARG A 6 25.17 -30.32 -2.74
N ASP A 7 25.57 -29.82 -3.91
CA ASP A 7 25.81 -28.38 -4.12
C ASP A 7 24.50 -27.57 -3.95
N ARG A 8 23.39 -28.11 -4.46
CA ARG A 8 22.07 -27.50 -4.25
C ARG A 8 21.69 -27.47 -2.77
N THR A 9 21.85 -28.57 -2.05
CA THR A 9 21.53 -28.62 -0.62
C THR A 9 22.35 -27.61 0.17
N ILE A 10 23.66 -27.53 -0.06
CA ILE A 10 24.54 -26.59 0.64
C ILE A 10 24.18 -25.14 0.30
N LEU A 11 23.86 -24.85 -0.97
CA LEU A 11 23.53 -23.52 -1.42
C LEU A 11 22.17 -23.04 -0.87
N PHE A 12 21.16 -23.92 -0.81
CA PHE A 12 19.83 -23.57 -0.37
C PHE A 12 19.59 -23.79 1.14
N ALA A 13 20.44 -24.56 1.83
CA ALA A 13 20.27 -24.82 3.26
C ALA A 13 20.17 -23.53 4.12
N PRO A 14 21.04 -22.50 3.96
CA PRO A 14 20.92 -21.27 4.73
C PRO A 14 19.61 -20.55 4.48
N LEU A 15 19.16 -20.51 3.21
CA LEU A 15 17.89 -19.89 2.83
C LEU A 15 16.70 -20.63 3.45
N VAL A 16 16.68 -21.97 3.39
CA VAL A 16 15.62 -22.79 3.96
C VAL A 16 15.56 -22.65 5.48
N VAL A 17 16.73 -22.62 6.15
CA VAL A 17 16.81 -22.42 7.60
C VAL A 17 16.30 -21.03 7.99
N LEU A 18 16.70 -19.99 7.28
CA LEU A 18 16.24 -18.61 7.54
C LEU A 18 14.74 -18.46 7.27
N LEU A 19 14.26 -18.89 6.12
CA LEU A 19 12.84 -18.80 5.78
C LEU A 19 11.99 -19.72 6.68
N GLY A 20 12.45 -20.94 6.96
CA GLY A 20 11.74 -21.87 7.83
C GLY A 20 11.68 -21.36 9.28
N GLY A 21 12.79 -20.88 9.83
CA GLY A 21 12.87 -20.40 11.21
C GLY A 21 12.19 -19.03 11.39
N TRP A 22 12.31 -18.12 10.43
CA TRP A 22 11.84 -16.74 10.60
C TRP A 22 10.44 -16.50 10.06
N LEU A 23 10.03 -17.20 9.03
CA LEU A 23 8.72 -17.01 8.39
C LEU A 23 7.76 -18.16 8.70
N VAL A 24 8.17 -19.40 8.42
CA VAL A 24 7.27 -20.56 8.53
C VAL A 24 6.98 -20.92 9.99
N LEU A 25 8.00 -20.93 10.84
CA LEU A 25 7.80 -21.28 12.24
C LEU A 25 6.85 -20.33 12.98
N PRO A 26 7.00 -18.98 12.93
CA PRO A 26 6.03 -18.08 13.53
C PRO A 26 4.63 -18.20 12.93
N ALA A 27 4.52 -18.43 11.62
CA ALA A 27 3.24 -18.61 10.97
C ALA A 27 2.52 -19.87 11.46
N VAL A 28 3.24 -21.00 11.61
CA VAL A 28 2.69 -22.25 12.15
C VAL A 28 2.31 -22.09 13.62
N LEU A 29 3.17 -21.46 14.44
CA LEU A 29 2.88 -21.18 15.83
C LEU A 29 1.69 -20.23 15.99
N GLY A 30 1.59 -19.20 15.15
CA GLY A 30 0.44 -18.30 15.10
C GLY A 30 -0.84 -19.05 14.76
N LEU A 31 -0.82 -19.91 13.75
CA LEU A 31 -1.96 -20.75 13.39
C LEU A 31 -2.35 -21.68 14.54
N PHE A 32 -1.39 -22.28 15.23
CA PHE A 32 -1.66 -23.14 16.39
C PHE A 32 -2.26 -22.34 17.55
N ALA A 33 -1.78 -21.10 17.75
CA ALA A 33 -2.28 -20.21 18.79
C ALA A 33 -3.77 -19.85 18.58
N THR A 34 -4.29 -19.84 17.35
CA THR A 34 -5.71 -19.56 17.09
C THR A 34 -6.66 -20.60 17.69
N PHE A 35 -6.16 -21.83 17.94
CA PHE A 35 -6.91 -22.92 18.58
C PHE A 35 -6.70 -23.00 20.09
N THR A 36 -6.03 -22.00 20.69
CA THR A 36 -5.75 -21.93 22.12
C THR A 36 -6.25 -20.63 22.70
N THR A 37 -6.64 -20.65 23.98
CA THR A 37 -6.84 -19.42 24.78
C THR A 37 -5.59 -19.18 25.62
N TYR A 38 -5.05 -17.96 25.50
CA TYR A 38 -3.94 -17.48 26.30
C TYR A 38 -4.41 -16.33 27.19
N SER A 39 -4.18 -16.46 28.50
CA SER A 39 -4.41 -15.36 29.43
C SER A 39 -3.06 -14.83 29.93
N PRO A 40 -2.75 -13.56 29.63
CA PRO A 40 -1.50 -12.95 30.12
C PRO A 40 -1.43 -12.87 31.66
N PHE A 41 -2.59 -12.94 32.34
CA PHE A 41 -2.67 -12.88 33.79
C PHE A 41 -2.40 -14.23 34.47
N THR A 42 -2.64 -15.35 33.79
CA THR A 42 -2.50 -16.69 34.37
C THR A 42 -1.39 -17.52 33.74
N THR A 43 -0.79 -17.02 32.63
CA THR A 43 0.22 -17.72 31.82
C THR A 43 -0.20 -19.14 31.39
N THR A 44 -1.50 -19.45 31.50
CA THR A 44 -2.02 -20.77 31.14
C THR A 44 -2.49 -20.76 29.69
N VAL A 45 -1.99 -21.71 28.90
CA VAL A 45 -2.47 -22.01 27.55
C VAL A 45 -3.46 -23.18 27.66
N ARG A 46 -4.69 -22.99 27.19
CA ARG A 46 -5.71 -24.03 27.15
C ARG A 46 -6.21 -24.24 25.73
N PRO A 47 -6.45 -25.47 25.30
CA PRO A 47 -7.10 -25.73 24.01
C PRO A 47 -8.50 -25.09 23.99
N SER A 48 -8.79 -24.31 22.95
CA SER A 48 -10.10 -23.66 22.73
C SER A 48 -10.86 -24.23 21.52
N GLY A 49 -10.23 -25.10 20.74
CA GLY A 49 -10.82 -25.58 19.48
C GLY A 49 -11.20 -24.41 18.58
N PHE A 50 -12.44 -24.36 18.11
CA PHE A 50 -12.94 -23.28 17.23
C PHE A 50 -13.63 -22.14 18.01
N ALA A 51 -13.56 -22.10 19.34
CA ALA A 51 -14.24 -21.08 20.13
C ALA A 51 -13.79 -19.65 19.79
N ASN A 52 -12.49 -19.43 19.49
CA ASN A 52 -11.99 -18.11 19.08
C ASN A 52 -12.60 -17.67 17.75
N TYR A 53 -12.74 -18.58 16.80
CA TYR A 53 -13.37 -18.30 15.51
C TYR A 53 -14.86 -17.98 15.66
N ALA A 54 -15.57 -18.72 16.53
CA ALA A 54 -16.97 -18.46 16.82
C ALA A 54 -17.16 -17.09 17.49
N ALA A 55 -16.26 -16.72 18.43
CA ALA A 55 -16.27 -15.43 19.10
C ALA A 55 -16.09 -14.27 18.09
N VAL A 56 -15.10 -14.36 17.19
CA VAL A 56 -14.84 -13.37 16.15
C VAL A 56 -16.02 -13.28 15.18
N ALA A 57 -16.56 -14.41 14.72
CA ALA A 57 -17.71 -14.44 13.81
C ALA A 57 -18.99 -13.86 14.43
N GLY A 58 -19.13 -13.98 15.77
CA GLY A 58 -20.26 -13.41 16.52
C GLY A 58 -20.08 -11.94 16.92
N ASP A 59 -18.91 -11.35 16.69
CA ASP A 59 -18.64 -9.95 17.02
C ASP A 59 -19.29 -9.01 15.99
N PRO A 60 -20.22 -8.12 16.40
CA PRO A 60 -20.83 -7.16 15.51
C PRO A 60 -19.82 -6.23 14.81
N GLN A 61 -18.67 -5.96 15.44
CA GLN A 61 -17.63 -5.11 14.88
C GLN A 61 -16.85 -5.79 13.75
N PHE A 62 -16.79 -7.13 13.74
CA PHE A 62 -16.08 -7.89 12.71
C PHE A 62 -16.62 -7.62 11.30
N GLY A 63 -17.96 -7.65 11.15
CA GLY A 63 -18.61 -7.33 9.86
C GLY A 63 -18.33 -5.90 9.39
N ALA A 64 -18.33 -4.95 10.32
CA ALA A 64 -17.98 -3.55 10.01
C ALA A 64 -16.52 -3.40 9.60
N ALA A 65 -15.59 -4.08 10.28
CA ALA A 65 -14.17 -4.07 9.95
C ALA A 65 -13.91 -4.65 8.56
N ILE A 66 -14.51 -5.79 8.22
CA ILE A 66 -14.41 -6.39 6.88
C ILE A 66 -14.96 -5.44 5.81
N ARG A 67 -16.12 -4.83 6.03
CA ARG A 67 -16.67 -3.86 5.09
C ARG A 67 -15.72 -2.68 4.88
N ASN A 68 -15.18 -2.12 5.96
CA ASN A 68 -14.31 -0.95 5.90
C ASN A 68 -13.00 -1.27 5.15
N ILE A 69 -12.37 -2.43 5.39
CA ILE A 69 -11.14 -2.81 4.67
C ILE A 69 -11.41 -3.04 3.19
N ILE A 70 -12.56 -3.60 2.83
CA ILE A 70 -12.95 -3.77 1.42
C ILE A 70 -13.14 -2.40 0.76
N ILE A 71 -13.89 -1.49 1.38
CA ILE A 71 -14.11 -0.13 0.85
C ILE A 71 -12.76 0.59 0.71
N PHE A 72 -11.92 0.55 1.75
CA PHE A 72 -10.59 1.12 1.75
C PHE A 72 -9.77 0.60 0.56
N THR A 73 -9.66 -0.71 0.42
CA THR A 73 -8.88 -1.35 -0.65
C THR A 73 -9.39 -0.99 -2.05
N VAL A 74 -10.72 -1.04 -2.24
CA VAL A 74 -11.36 -0.73 -3.53
C VAL A 74 -11.16 0.74 -3.94
N ILE A 75 -10.98 1.65 -2.99
CA ILE A 75 -10.75 3.06 -3.29
C ILE A 75 -9.25 3.37 -3.34
N ALA A 76 -8.46 2.94 -2.35
CA ALA A 76 -7.04 3.27 -2.23
C ALA A 76 -6.22 2.69 -3.38
N VAL A 77 -6.35 1.39 -3.66
CA VAL A 77 -5.51 0.70 -4.67
C VAL A 77 -5.66 1.30 -6.08
N PRO A 78 -6.87 1.56 -6.61
CA PRO A 78 -6.99 2.24 -7.90
C PRO A 78 -6.42 3.66 -7.91
N LEU A 79 -6.56 4.43 -6.82
CA LEU A 79 -6.00 5.77 -6.71
C LEU A 79 -4.47 5.72 -6.66
N GLU A 80 -3.88 4.82 -5.88
CA GLU A 80 -2.44 4.60 -5.82
C GLU A 80 -1.86 4.23 -7.19
N LEU A 81 -2.52 3.30 -7.90
CA LEU A 81 -2.14 2.92 -9.25
C LEU A 81 -2.27 4.09 -10.22
N ALA A 82 -3.37 4.84 -10.19
CA ALA A 82 -3.61 5.94 -11.10
C ALA A 82 -2.63 7.09 -10.88
N ILE A 83 -2.41 7.49 -9.63
CA ILE A 83 -1.50 8.59 -9.26
C ILE A 83 -0.05 8.15 -9.51
N GLY A 84 0.34 6.96 -9.02
CA GLY A 84 1.68 6.41 -9.22
C GLY A 84 2.03 6.23 -10.70
N PHE A 85 1.08 5.72 -11.51
CA PHE A 85 1.23 5.62 -12.96
C PHE A 85 1.36 7.02 -13.60
N GLY A 86 0.52 7.97 -13.21
CA GLY A 86 0.56 9.33 -13.74
C GLY A 86 1.91 10.01 -13.48
N ILE A 87 2.44 9.90 -12.26
CA ILE A 87 3.76 10.42 -11.90
C ILE A 87 4.86 9.69 -12.68
N ALA A 88 4.81 8.36 -12.78
CA ALA A 88 5.77 7.57 -13.55
C ALA A 88 5.75 7.96 -15.04
N TYR A 89 4.57 8.18 -15.61
CA TYR A 89 4.40 8.63 -17.00
C TYR A 89 5.04 10.00 -17.23
N LEU A 90 4.94 10.93 -16.29
CA LEU A 90 5.62 12.22 -16.37
C LEU A 90 7.14 12.07 -16.24
N LEU A 91 7.61 11.27 -15.29
CA LEU A 91 9.04 11.06 -15.03
C LEU A 91 9.76 10.19 -16.08
N ARG A 92 9.05 9.54 -17.00
CA ARG A 92 9.68 8.77 -18.09
C ARG A 92 10.46 9.66 -19.05
N ARG A 93 10.03 10.92 -19.22
CA ARG A 93 10.69 11.89 -20.10
C ARG A 93 11.98 12.41 -19.46
N PRO A 94 13.03 12.67 -20.28
CA PRO A 94 14.23 13.31 -19.77
C PRO A 94 13.88 14.74 -19.29
N MET A 95 14.17 15.03 -18.02
CA MET A 95 13.96 16.35 -17.42
C MET A 95 15.13 16.74 -16.54
N LYS A 96 15.42 18.05 -16.44
CA LYS A 96 16.43 18.58 -15.54
C LYS A 96 16.05 18.30 -14.09
N GLY A 97 17.02 17.85 -13.28
CA GLY A 97 16.77 17.54 -11.87
C GLY A 97 16.01 16.24 -11.60
N ARG A 98 15.85 15.34 -12.58
CA ARG A 98 15.12 14.06 -12.43
C ARG A 98 15.56 13.24 -11.21
N ALA A 99 16.85 13.25 -10.88
CA ALA A 99 17.36 12.54 -9.71
C ALA A 99 16.80 13.13 -8.41
N LEU A 100 16.77 14.47 -8.28
CA LEU A 100 16.21 15.16 -7.12
C LEU A 100 14.71 14.87 -6.97
N TRP A 101 13.94 14.99 -8.06
CA TRP A 101 12.51 14.67 -8.05
C TRP A 101 12.23 13.23 -7.61
N ARG A 102 13.04 12.27 -8.05
CA ARG A 102 12.91 10.88 -7.61
C ARG A 102 13.13 10.72 -6.12
N VAL A 103 14.14 11.37 -5.56
CA VAL A 103 14.43 11.30 -4.12
C VAL A 103 13.31 11.95 -3.32
N LEU A 104 12.86 13.15 -3.70
CA LEU A 104 11.77 13.85 -3.03
C LEU A 104 10.45 13.08 -3.07
N LEU A 105 10.15 12.46 -4.20
CA LEU A 105 8.95 11.62 -4.34
C LEU A 105 9.00 10.35 -3.48
N LEU A 106 10.19 9.80 -3.18
CA LEU A 106 10.31 8.64 -2.30
C LEU A 106 10.11 8.98 -0.81
N ALA A 107 10.26 10.24 -0.42
CA ALA A 107 10.22 10.63 0.98
C ALA A 107 8.96 10.16 1.72
N PRO A 108 7.72 10.28 1.17
CA PRO A 108 6.52 9.79 1.83
C PRO A 108 6.55 8.28 2.11
N TRP A 109 7.07 7.48 1.18
CA TRP A 109 7.18 6.04 1.35
C TRP A 109 8.14 5.62 2.46
N LEU A 110 9.19 6.41 2.70
CA LEU A 110 10.17 6.13 3.75
C LEU A 110 9.64 6.43 5.16
N VAL A 111 8.54 7.17 5.29
CA VAL A 111 7.89 7.41 6.57
C VAL A 111 7.18 6.13 7.03
N SER A 112 7.43 5.69 8.26
CA SER A 112 6.73 4.52 8.80
C SER A 112 5.21 4.76 8.85
N PRO A 113 4.37 3.74 8.67
CA PRO A 113 2.91 3.89 8.71
C PRO A 113 2.41 4.58 9.97
N ILE A 114 2.93 4.18 11.14
CA ILE A 114 2.59 4.79 12.44
C ILE A 114 2.96 6.28 12.47
N ALA A 115 4.18 6.63 12.05
CA ALA A 115 4.61 8.03 12.03
C ALA A 115 3.78 8.86 11.05
N ALA A 116 3.42 8.31 9.89
CA ALA A 116 2.53 8.96 8.93
C ALA A 116 1.16 9.21 9.55
N GLY A 117 0.57 8.20 10.20
CA GLY A 117 -0.71 8.33 10.88
C GLY A 117 -0.69 9.43 11.94
N VAL A 118 0.29 9.42 12.86
CA VAL A 118 0.44 10.46 13.89
C VAL A 118 0.59 11.85 13.28
N MET A 119 1.45 11.99 12.26
CA MET A 119 1.67 13.27 11.58
C MET A 119 0.35 13.80 10.95
N TRP A 120 -0.36 12.96 10.23
CA TRP A 120 -1.62 13.35 9.58
C TRP A 120 -2.75 13.56 10.58
N HIS A 121 -2.77 12.81 11.71
CA HIS A 121 -3.69 13.07 12.81
C HIS A 121 -3.55 14.50 13.33
N PHE A 122 -2.32 14.98 13.57
CA PHE A 122 -2.09 16.36 13.96
C PHE A 122 -2.46 17.37 12.86
N LEU A 123 -2.23 17.05 11.60
CA LEU A 123 -2.60 17.91 10.47
C LEU A 123 -4.12 18.04 10.31
N PHE A 124 -4.86 16.99 10.61
CA PHE A 124 -6.32 16.93 10.52
C PHE A 124 -7.04 17.37 11.81
N SER A 125 -6.31 17.66 12.89
CA SER A 125 -6.90 18.07 14.16
C SER A 125 -7.53 19.47 14.05
N GLY A 126 -8.83 19.59 14.25
CA GLY A 126 -9.59 20.82 14.02
C GLY A 126 -9.23 22.00 14.95
N THR A 127 -8.56 21.75 16.06
CA THR A 127 -8.20 22.82 17.02
C THR A 127 -6.76 23.35 16.85
N THR A 128 -5.87 22.56 16.25
CA THR A 128 -4.44 22.88 16.11
C THR A 128 -3.90 22.52 14.72
N GLY A 129 -4.78 22.03 13.82
CA GLY A 129 -4.39 21.54 12.51
C GLY A 129 -3.98 22.64 11.55
N ILE A 130 -2.82 22.46 10.92
CA ILE A 130 -2.30 23.38 9.87
C ILE A 130 -3.28 23.47 8.71
N LEU A 131 -4.09 22.43 8.46
CA LEU A 131 -5.07 22.43 7.37
C LEU A 131 -6.21 23.40 7.64
N ASP A 132 -6.76 23.47 8.86
CA ASP A 132 -7.79 24.45 9.20
C ASP A 132 -7.28 25.87 9.11
N PHE A 133 -6.06 26.09 9.60
CA PHE A 133 -5.41 27.39 9.47
C PHE A 133 -5.21 27.79 7.99
N GLY A 134 -4.74 26.86 7.15
CA GLY A 134 -4.55 27.10 5.72
C GLY A 134 -5.86 27.33 4.96
N LEU A 135 -6.92 26.59 5.28
CA LEU A 135 -8.24 26.74 4.67
C LEU A 135 -8.91 28.05 5.08
N GLY A 136 -8.76 28.47 6.35
CA GLY A 136 -9.22 29.77 6.82
C GLY A 136 -8.57 30.94 6.07
N TRP A 137 -7.32 30.81 5.67
CA TRP A 137 -6.60 31.84 4.88
C TRP A 137 -7.19 32.06 3.48
N ILE A 138 -7.75 31.02 2.89
CA ILE A 138 -8.39 31.10 1.56
C ILE A 138 -9.92 31.26 1.65
N GLY A 139 -10.45 31.57 2.85
CA GLY A 139 -11.86 31.84 3.07
C GLY A 139 -12.78 30.64 2.97
N LEU A 140 -12.24 29.42 3.03
CA LEU A 140 -13.05 28.22 3.11
C LEU A 140 -13.50 27.98 4.56
N PRO A 141 -14.73 27.49 4.78
CA PRO A 141 -15.23 27.17 6.12
C PRO A 141 -14.34 26.10 6.77
N GLU A 142 -14.27 26.16 8.12
CA GLU A 142 -13.64 25.11 8.90
C GLU A 142 -14.13 23.74 8.41
N VAL A 143 -13.20 22.93 7.94
CA VAL A 143 -13.53 21.55 7.55
C VAL A 143 -13.68 20.78 8.86
N ALA A 144 -14.85 20.14 9.03
CA ALA A 144 -15.06 19.24 10.16
C ALA A 144 -13.85 18.29 10.24
N SER A 145 -13.18 18.32 11.40
CA SER A 145 -11.97 17.51 11.61
C SER A 145 -12.26 16.05 11.28
N PRO A 146 -11.50 15.40 10.38
CA PRO A 146 -11.62 13.96 10.14
C PRO A 146 -11.37 13.14 11.40
N VAL A 147 -10.66 13.74 12.36
CA VAL A 147 -10.41 13.17 13.68
C VAL A 147 -11.69 13.27 14.52
N GLY A 148 -12.31 12.12 14.77
CA GLY A 148 -13.57 12.06 15.55
C GLY A 148 -14.86 12.03 14.71
N ASP A 149 -14.82 12.29 13.41
CA ASP A 149 -15.96 12.07 12.51
C ASP A 149 -15.80 10.74 11.74
N LEU A 150 -16.64 9.75 12.10
CA LEU A 150 -16.65 8.44 11.46
C LEU A 150 -16.90 8.48 9.94
N ARG A 151 -17.50 9.55 9.42
CA ARG A 151 -17.76 9.70 7.98
C ARG A 151 -16.51 10.15 7.23
N LEU A 152 -15.66 10.94 7.88
CA LEU A 152 -14.45 11.50 7.29
C LEU A 152 -13.21 10.64 7.57
N ALA A 153 -13.24 9.81 8.61
CA ALA A 153 -12.11 8.98 9.02
C ALA A 153 -11.61 8.05 7.90
N LEU A 154 -12.53 7.33 7.23
CA LEU A 154 -12.13 6.41 6.14
C LEU A 154 -11.59 7.15 4.90
N PRO A 155 -12.22 8.22 4.38
CA PRO A 155 -11.63 9.05 3.33
C PRO A 155 -10.28 9.66 3.70
N ALA A 156 -10.09 10.10 4.93
CA ALA A 156 -8.83 10.64 5.42
C ALA A 156 -7.73 9.55 5.43
N ALA A 157 -8.04 8.36 5.95
CA ALA A 157 -7.12 7.23 5.94
C ALA A 157 -6.72 6.84 4.51
N VAL A 158 -7.66 6.82 3.56
CA VAL A 158 -7.37 6.60 2.14
C VAL A 158 -6.43 7.67 1.58
N ALA A 159 -6.67 8.95 1.89
CA ALA A 159 -5.83 10.04 1.40
C ALA A 159 -4.39 9.93 1.92
N VAL A 160 -4.21 9.60 3.20
CA VAL A 160 -2.90 9.37 3.83
C VAL A 160 -2.18 8.20 3.18
N GLU A 161 -2.87 7.09 2.97
CA GLU A 161 -2.27 5.89 2.36
C GLU A 161 -1.87 6.15 0.91
N VAL A 162 -2.74 6.76 0.13
CA VAL A 162 -2.44 7.15 -1.26
C VAL A 162 -1.22 8.09 -1.33
N TRP A 163 -1.15 9.10 -0.44
CA TRP A 163 0.01 9.98 -0.35
C TRP A 163 1.30 9.21 -0.05
N ARG A 164 1.24 8.24 0.83
CA ARG A 164 2.39 7.43 1.24
C ARG A 164 2.81 6.42 0.16
N VAL A 165 1.85 5.73 -0.47
CA VAL A 165 2.11 4.57 -1.33
C VAL A 165 2.24 4.92 -2.82
N ALA A 166 1.56 5.95 -3.33
CA ALA A 166 1.65 6.32 -4.74
C ALA A 166 3.09 6.59 -5.25
N PRO A 167 4.01 7.18 -4.45
CA PRO A 167 5.42 7.26 -4.82
C PRO A 167 6.09 5.90 -5.04
N PHE A 168 5.82 4.93 -4.18
CA PHE A 168 6.34 3.57 -4.34
C PHE A 168 5.83 2.92 -5.63
N VAL A 169 4.53 3.05 -5.91
CA VAL A 169 3.94 2.60 -7.18
C VAL A 169 4.63 3.26 -8.39
N THR A 170 4.94 4.55 -8.28
CA THR A 170 5.71 5.27 -9.31
C THR A 170 7.03 4.57 -9.62
N PHE A 171 7.77 4.14 -8.59
CA PHE A 171 9.07 3.47 -8.76
C PHE A 171 8.95 2.06 -9.32
N LEU A 172 7.87 1.35 -9.01
CA LEU A 172 7.61 0.04 -9.59
C LEU A 172 7.23 0.12 -11.06
N LEU A 173 6.46 1.15 -11.47
CA LEU A 173 5.96 1.28 -12.83
C LEU A 173 6.94 2.01 -13.78
N LEU A 174 7.80 2.89 -13.25
CA LEU A 174 8.71 3.71 -14.05
C LEU A 174 9.67 2.90 -14.93
N PRO A 175 10.35 1.83 -14.44
CA PRO A 175 11.20 0.99 -15.30
C PRO A 175 10.41 0.36 -16.45
N GLY A 176 9.20 -0.10 -16.18
CA GLY A 176 8.31 -0.64 -17.20
C GLY A 176 7.95 0.40 -18.28
N LEU A 177 7.61 1.62 -17.88
CA LEU A 177 7.32 2.71 -18.84
C LEU A 177 8.55 3.11 -19.66
N VAL A 178 9.74 3.07 -19.08
CA VAL A 178 11.00 3.39 -19.77
C VAL A 178 11.41 2.27 -20.73
N SER A 179 11.01 1.01 -20.48
CA SER A 179 11.32 -0.12 -21.35
C SER A 179 10.47 -0.18 -22.62
N ILE A 180 9.38 0.60 -22.72
CA ILE A 180 8.59 0.68 -23.95
C ILE A 180 9.42 1.39 -25.03
N PRO A 181 9.65 0.76 -26.20
CA PRO A 181 10.43 1.34 -27.28
C PRO A 181 9.90 2.72 -27.72
N ASN A 182 10.81 3.65 -28.03
CA ASN A 182 10.42 5.01 -28.45
C ASN A 182 9.58 5.01 -29.73
N GLU A 183 9.83 4.05 -30.62
CA GLU A 183 9.08 3.87 -31.86
C GLU A 183 7.57 3.75 -31.62
N ARG A 184 7.16 3.08 -30.55
CA ARG A 184 5.73 2.95 -30.18
C ARG A 184 5.09 4.30 -29.81
N TRP A 185 5.87 5.15 -29.14
CA TRP A 185 5.40 6.49 -28.77
C TRP A 185 5.37 7.44 -29.99
N GLU A 186 6.35 7.31 -30.88
CA GLU A 186 6.43 8.08 -32.11
C GLU A 186 5.32 7.69 -33.08
N GLU A 187 5.07 6.39 -33.30
CA GLU A 187 3.93 5.89 -34.09
C GLU A 187 2.60 6.46 -33.58
N ALA A 188 2.36 6.43 -32.28
CA ALA A 188 1.15 6.98 -31.69
C ALA A 188 1.06 8.49 -31.88
N THR A 189 2.18 9.20 -31.79
CA THR A 189 2.24 10.67 -32.03
C THR A 189 1.98 11.02 -33.46
N LEU A 190 2.57 10.30 -34.43
CA LEU A 190 2.35 10.49 -35.87
C LEU A 190 0.89 10.19 -36.26
N ALA A 191 0.25 9.24 -35.57
CA ALA A 191 -1.17 8.96 -35.72
C ALA A 191 -2.09 10.02 -35.06
N GLY A 192 -1.53 11.08 -34.45
CA GLY A 192 -2.28 12.17 -33.83
C GLY A 192 -2.86 11.81 -32.46
N ALA A 193 -2.35 10.76 -31.77
CA ALA A 193 -2.86 10.34 -30.47
C ALA A 193 -2.55 11.38 -29.39
N SER A 194 -3.57 11.79 -28.66
CA SER A 194 -3.43 12.62 -27.45
C SER A 194 -2.69 11.87 -26.33
N PRO A 195 -2.14 12.57 -25.31
CA PRO A 195 -1.46 11.90 -24.19
C PRO A 195 -2.30 10.82 -23.51
N LEU A 196 -3.60 11.05 -23.34
CA LEU A 196 -4.51 10.06 -22.74
C LEU A 196 -4.70 8.84 -23.65
N GLN A 197 -4.76 9.06 -24.97
CA GLN A 197 -4.82 7.96 -25.95
C GLN A 197 -3.52 7.16 -25.97
N GLN A 198 -2.35 7.81 -25.85
CA GLN A 198 -1.06 7.13 -25.71
C GLN A 198 -1.02 6.27 -24.45
N ILE A 199 -1.52 6.77 -23.31
CA ILE A 199 -1.65 5.97 -22.08
C ILE A 199 -2.53 4.75 -22.33
N ARG A 200 -3.72 4.95 -22.88
CA ARG A 200 -4.72 3.89 -23.05
C ARG A 200 -4.32 2.83 -24.08
N HIS A 201 -3.69 3.24 -25.20
CA HIS A 201 -3.44 2.34 -26.31
C HIS A 201 -1.99 1.87 -26.43
N VAL A 202 -1.04 2.53 -25.75
CA VAL A 202 0.37 2.12 -25.74
C VAL A 202 0.77 1.65 -24.34
N ALA A 203 0.72 2.54 -23.33
CA ALA A 203 1.29 2.24 -22.02
C ALA A 203 0.55 1.12 -21.27
N ILE A 204 -0.78 1.22 -21.15
CA ILE A 204 -1.58 0.24 -20.39
C ILE A 204 -1.48 -1.17 -20.99
N PRO A 205 -1.63 -1.37 -22.33
CA PRO A 205 -1.49 -2.70 -22.92
C PRO A 205 -0.10 -3.31 -22.73
N GLU A 206 0.96 -2.50 -22.95
CA GLU A 206 2.35 -2.97 -22.79
C GLU A 206 2.67 -3.32 -21.33
N LEU A 207 2.09 -2.61 -20.36
CA LEU A 207 2.32 -2.79 -18.94
C LEU A 207 1.26 -3.63 -18.22
N ARG A 208 0.31 -4.24 -18.93
CA ARG A 208 -0.82 -4.95 -18.31
C ARG A 208 -0.40 -5.94 -17.22
N THR A 209 0.62 -6.74 -17.50
CA THR A 209 1.12 -7.75 -16.55
C THR A 209 1.74 -7.09 -15.31
N LEU A 210 2.54 -6.04 -15.51
CA LEU A 210 3.15 -5.27 -14.43
C LEU A 210 2.08 -4.56 -13.58
N LEU A 211 1.08 -3.94 -14.23
CA LEU A 211 -0.04 -3.29 -13.53
C LEU A 211 -0.84 -4.26 -12.69
N LEU A 212 -1.13 -5.45 -13.21
CA LEU A 212 -1.80 -6.51 -12.45
C LEU A 212 -0.95 -6.99 -11.28
N THR A 213 0.35 -7.21 -11.49
CA THR A 213 1.27 -7.64 -10.43
C THR A 213 1.37 -6.59 -9.32
N VAL A 214 1.54 -5.31 -9.68
CA VAL A 214 1.57 -4.21 -8.70
C VAL A 214 0.22 -4.08 -8.01
N GLY A 215 -0.90 -4.19 -8.72
CA GLY A 215 -2.23 -4.17 -8.14
C GLY A 215 -2.46 -5.28 -7.10
N MET A 216 -2.04 -6.51 -7.41
CA MET A 216 -2.11 -7.63 -6.45
C MET A 216 -1.24 -7.39 -5.22
N LEU A 217 -0.03 -6.83 -5.42
CA LEU A 217 0.85 -6.44 -4.31
C LEU A 217 0.18 -5.39 -3.41
N LEU A 218 -0.41 -4.35 -4.01
CA LEU A 218 -1.09 -3.28 -3.27
C LEU A 218 -2.32 -3.80 -2.51
N ILE A 219 -3.10 -4.71 -3.08
CA ILE A 219 -4.20 -5.38 -2.37
C ILE A 219 -3.66 -6.10 -1.13
N GLY A 220 -2.57 -6.87 -1.28
CA GLY A 220 -1.93 -7.55 -0.14
C GLY A 220 -1.44 -6.56 0.94
N LEU A 221 -0.84 -5.44 0.54
CA LEU A 221 -0.40 -4.39 1.47
C LEU A 221 -1.59 -3.71 2.15
N ALA A 222 -2.67 -3.41 1.43
CA ALA A 222 -3.87 -2.78 1.98
C ALA A 222 -4.51 -3.61 3.09
N PHE A 223 -4.54 -4.94 2.96
CA PHE A 223 -5.01 -5.83 4.04
C PHE A 223 -4.09 -5.83 5.27
N GLY A 224 -2.82 -5.46 5.12
CA GLY A 224 -1.85 -5.29 6.22
C GLY A 224 -1.84 -3.89 6.83
N THR A 225 -2.60 -2.93 6.30
CA THR A 225 -2.58 -1.52 6.73
C THR A 225 -3.41 -1.31 8.02
N PHE A 226 -3.11 -2.08 9.05
CA PHE A 226 -3.71 -1.93 10.38
C PHE A 226 -3.16 -0.70 11.11
N ASP A 227 -1.87 -0.44 10.96
CA ASP A 227 -1.14 0.56 11.72
C ASP A 227 -1.56 2.01 11.42
N THR A 228 -2.02 2.27 10.19
CA THR A 228 -2.44 3.62 9.75
C THR A 228 -3.88 3.95 10.17
N ILE A 229 -4.71 2.93 10.41
CA ILE A 229 -6.14 3.09 10.75
C ILE A 229 -6.37 3.23 12.24
N LEU A 230 -5.42 2.77 13.09
CA LEU A 230 -5.50 2.81 14.55
C LEU A 230 -5.30 4.22 15.16
N ILE A 231 -4.99 5.21 14.37
CA ILE A 231 -4.69 6.58 14.79
C ILE A 231 -5.80 7.53 14.37
#